data_66cc6f8490d1653324032f2740971782
#
_entry.id   66cc6f8490d1653324032f2740971782
#
_cell.length_a   1.000
_cell.length_b   1.000
_cell.length_c   1.000
_cell.angle_alpha   90.00
_cell.angle_beta   90.00
_cell.angle_gamma   90.00
#
_symmetry.space_group_name_H-M   'P 1'
#
loop_
_entity.id
_entity.type
_entity.pdbx_description
1 polymer ?
#
loop_
_entity_poly.entity_id
_entity_poly.type
_entity_poly.pdbx_seq_one_letter_code
_entity_poly.pdbx_strand_id
1 'polypeptide(L)'
;MDYSDWTPRDVRALISAGKLQGQTSGMCAGYAQANLCILPKAQAFDFLLFCMRNPRPCPILEVGEAGCRQMGAMARGDDVCTAFPKYRIWRAGELVEEVTDISAYWQDDLVYFLIGCSFSFESELLQAGVPVRHIEEGHNVPMFNTNLALEPAGVFHGNMVVSMRPIPHDLVVRSVQVTSAMPRVHGAPVQIGDPAAIGIADVHCPDYGDSVTIRPGEVPVFWPCGVTPQAAVMAAKVPFAITHAPGHMLITDVPNTMLKY
;
A
#
# COMPACT_ATOMS: atom_id res chain seq x y z
N MET A 1 -22.56 0.23 0.65
CA MET A 1 -22.72 -0.58 -0.59
C MET A 1 -21.55 -1.53 -0.62
N ASP A 2 -21.76 -2.80 -0.87
CA ASP A 2 -20.67 -3.79 -0.99
C ASP A 2 -20.15 -3.79 -2.43
N TYR A 3 -18.84 -3.63 -2.59
CA TYR A 3 -18.16 -3.60 -3.89
C TYR A 3 -17.26 -4.83 -4.10
N SER A 4 -17.37 -5.87 -3.27
CA SER A 4 -16.52 -7.06 -3.35
C SER A 4 -16.61 -7.79 -4.69
N ASP A 5 -17.83 -7.86 -5.26
CA ASP A 5 -18.14 -8.57 -6.51
C ASP A 5 -18.12 -7.66 -7.76
N TRP A 6 -17.76 -6.38 -7.61
CA TRP A 6 -17.71 -5.44 -8.71
C TRP A 6 -16.45 -5.62 -9.55
N THR A 7 -16.53 -5.20 -10.83
CA THR A 7 -15.32 -5.18 -11.66
C THR A 7 -14.44 -3.99 -11.30
N PRO A 8 -13.09 -4.13 -11.37
CA PRO A 8 -12.17 -3.02 -11.13
C PRO A 8 -12.50 -1.77 -11.95
N ARG A 9 -12.86 -1.96 -13.23
CA ARG A 9 -13.20 -0.86 -14.14
C ARG A 9 -14.42 -0.08 -13.68
N ASP A 10 -15.47 -0.76 -13.22
CA ASP A 10 -16.69 -0.10 -12.76
C ASP A 10 -16.43 0.69 -11.47
N VAL A 11 -15.66 0.13 -10.55
CA VAL A 11 -15.27 0.83 -9.32
C VAL A 11 -14.39 2.04 -9.63
N ARG A 12 -13.37 1.91 -10.50
CA ARG A 12 -12.54 3.05 -10.91
C ARG A 12 -13.35 4.14 -11.64
N ALA A 13 -14.38 3.76 -12.41
CA ALA A 13 -15.29 4.74 -13.02
C ALA A 13 -16.05 5.56 -11.96
N LEU A 14 -16.49 4.93 -10.85
CA LEU A 14 -17.10 5.66 -9.74
C LEU A 14 -16.09 6.58 -9.02
N ILE A 15 -14.86 6.12 -8.84
CA ILE A 15 -13.77 6.90 -8.26
C ILE A 15 -13.49 8.14 -9.12
N SER A 16 -13.24 7.95 -10.40
CA SER A 16 -12.95 9.05 -11.35
C SER A 16 -14.09 10.05 -11.49
N ALA A 17 -15.34 9.59 -11.27
CA ALA A 17 -16.51 10.46 -11.23
C ALA A 17 -16.72 11.17 -9.87
N GLY A 18 -15.80 10.99 -8.88
CA GLY A 18 -15.90 11.54 -7.55
C GLY A 18 -17.03 10.95 -6.67
N LYS A 19 -17.64 9.84 -7.10
CA LYS A 19 -18.76 9.18 -6.41
C LYS A 19 -18.31 8.19 -5.33
N LEU A 20 -17.06 7.73 -5.37
CA LEU A 20 -16.45 6.83 -4.42
C LEU A 20 -15.12 7.42 -3.93
N GLN A 21 -15.07 7.80 -2.65
CA GLN A 21 -13.92 8.47 -2.02
C GLN A 21 -13.42 7.77 -0.75
N GLY A 22 -13.99 6.61 -0.42
CA GLY A 22 -13.66 5.82 0.77
C GLY A 22 -12.48 4.87 0.57
N GLN A 23 -12.11 4.19 1.65
CA GLN A 23 -11.07 3.15 1.61
C GLN A 23 -11.47 1.98 0.72
N THR A 24 -10.47 1.32 0.13
CA THR A 24 -10.67 0.28 -0.89
C THR A 24 -10.50 -1.15 -0.36
N SER A 25 -10.22 -1.33 0.94
CA SER A 25 -10.12 -2.67 1.55
C SER A 25 -11.40 -3.48 1.30
N GLY A 26 -11.26 -4.73 0.86
CA GLY A 26 -12.39 -5.63 0.57
C GLY A 26 -13.11 -5.39 -0.76
N MET A 27 -12.77 -4.33 -1.52
CA MET A 27 -13.37 -4.09 -2.85
C MET A 27 -12.73 -4.98 -3.91
N CYS A 28 -13.51 -5.38 -4.91
CA CYS A 28 -13.11 -6.18 -6.08
C CYS A 28 -12.29 -7.42 -5.66
N ALA A 29 -12.91 -8.31 -4.90
CA ALA A 29 -12.26 -9.50 -4.36
C ALA A 29 -11.54 -10.31 -5.47
N GLY A 30 -10.29 -10.69 -5.22
CA GLY A 30 -9.48 -11.42 -6.20
C GLY A 30 -8.66 -10.55 -7.16
N TYR A 31 -8.78 -9.22 -7.10
CA TYR A 31 -7.95 -8.30 -7.87
C TYR A 31 -6.90 -7.61 -7.00
N ALA A 32 -5.74 -7.36 -7.59
CA ALA A 32 -4.66 -6.68 -6.91
C ALA A 32 -4.96 -5.20 -6.67
N GLN A 33 -4.45 -4.68 -5.57
CA GLN A 33 -4.46 -3.24 -5.30
C GLN A 33 -3.04 -2.70 -5.24
N ALA A 34 -2.86 -1.43 -5.60
CA ALA A 34 -1.55 -0.80 -5.67
C ALA A 34 -1.50 0.53 -4.92
N ASN A 35 -0.36 0.75 -4.27
CA ASN A 35 0.05 2.04 -3.72
C ASN A 35 0.57 2.94 -4.83
N LEU A 36 0.53 4.26 -4.62
CA LEU A 36 1.03 5.28 -5.54
C LEU A 36 2.12 6.11 -4.90
N CYS A 37 3.19 6.36 -5.67
CA CYS A 37 4.12 7.45 -5.44
C CYS A 37 4.38 8.14 -6.78
N ILE A 38 4.31 9.48 -6.83
CA ILE A 38 4.62 10.29 -8.00
C ILE A 38 5.71 11.28 -7.59
N LEU A 39 6.76 11.36 -8.40
CA LEU A 39 7.92 12.19 -8.14
C LEU A 39 8.38 12.89 -9.43
N PRO A 40 9.04 14.06 -9.32
CA PRO A 40 9.75 14.63 -10.45
C PRO A 40 10.83 13.68 -10.96
N LYS A 41 11.07 13.67 -12.27
CA LYS A 41 12.07 12.83 -12.95
C LYS A 41 13.47 12.93 -12.31
N ALA A 42 13.82 14.08 -11.75
CA ALA A 42 15.10 14.28 -11.08
C ALA A 42 15.31 13.34 -9.87
N GLN A 43 14.24 12.90 -9.20
CA GLN A 43 14.27 11.96 -8.05
C GLN A 43 13.87 10.53 -8.44
N ALA A 44 13.33 10.33 -9.64
CA ALA A 44 12.71 9.06 -10.03
C ALA A 44 13.71 7.89 -10.08
N PHE A 45 14.94 8.12 -10.55
CA PHE A 45 15.96 7.06 -10.61
C PHE A 45 16.40 6.62 -9.20
N ASP A 46 16.66 7.56 -8.31
CA ASP A 46 17.07 7.24 -6.94
C ASP A 46 15.93 6.52 -6.18
N PHE A 47 14.68 6.93 -6.42
CA PHE A 47 13.52 6.26 -5.83
C PHE A 47 13.34 4.84 -6.38
N LEU A 48 13.51 4.64 -7.69
CA LEU A 48 13.48 3.29 -8.27
C LEU A 48 14.59 2.41 -7.66
N LEU A 49 15.80 2.94 -7.53
CA LEU A 49 16.91 2.22 -6.91
C LEU A 49 16.63 1.90 -5.44
N PHE A 50 16.02 2.83 -4.69
CA PHE A 50 15.56 2.60 -3.33
C PHE A 50 14.54 1.44 -3.27
N CYS A 51 13.55 1.43 -4.15
CA CYS A 51 12.58 0.34 -4.22
C CYS A 51 13.22 -1.00 -4.58
N MET A 52 14.15 -1.02 -5.53
CA MET A 52 14.90 -2.22 -5.92
C MET A 52 15.77 -2.79 -4.80
N ARG A 53 16.34 -1.93 -3.95
CA ARG A 53 17.11 -2.34 -2.76
C ARG A 53 16.21 -2.84 -1.63
N ASN A 54 14.96 -2.40 -1.59
CA ASN A 54 13.97 -2.71 -0.56
C ASN A 54 12.71 -3.38 -1.16
N PRO A 55 12.84 -4.51 -1.86
CA PRO A 55 11.74 -5.06 -2.67
C PRO A 55 10.55 -5.57 -1.84
N ARG A 56 10.74 -5.85 -0.55
CA ARG A 56 9.65 -6.32 0.31
C ARG A 56 8.67 -5.21 0.70
N PRO A 57 9.10 -4.06 1.26
CA PRO A 57 8.20 -2.94 1.53
C PRO A 57 7.83 -2.16 0.28
N CYS A 58 8.63 -2.21 -0.79
CA CYS A 58 8.48 -1.40 -1.99
C CYS A 58 8.45 -2.26 -3.28
N PRO A 59 7.58 -3.29 -3.40
CA PRO A 59 7.54 -4.15 -4.58
C PRO A 59 6.94 -3.39 -5.76
N ILE A 60 7.77 -2.99 -6.73
CA ILE A 60 7.34 -2.26 -7.93
C ILE A 60 6.47 -3.16 -8.82
N LEU A 61 5.30 -2.65 -9.19
CA LEU A 61 4.38 -3.28 -10.14
C LEU A 61 4.46 -2.62 -11.51
N GLU A 62 4.52 -1.28 -11.56
CA GLU A 62 4.60 -0.50 -12.78
C GLU A 62 5.28 0.85 -12.51
N VAL A 63 5.98 1.37 -13.52
CA VAL A 63 6.57 2.72 -13.52
C VAL A 63 6.16 3.41 -14.82
N GLY A 64 5.61 4.62 -14.71
CA GLY A 64 5.24 5.42 -15.87
C GLY A 64 6.42 6.16 -16.48
N GLU A 65 6.30 6.54 -17.75
CA GLU A 65 7.22 7.49 -18.37
C GLU A 65 6.96 8.91 -17.88
N ALA A 66 7.98 9.76 -17.89
CA ALA A 66 7.84 11.15 -17.46
C ALA A 66 6.75 11.88 -18.28
N GLY A 67 5.83 12.53 -17.57
CA GLY A 67 4.69 13.26 -18.15
C GLY A 67 3.52 12.37 -18.60
N CYS A 68 3.68 11.05 -18.65
CA CYS A 68 2.60 10.16 -19.04
C CYS A 68 1.60 9.93 -17.90
N ARG A 69 0.32 10.25 -18.14
CA ARG A 69 -0.77 10.06 -17.18
C ARG A 69 -1.48 8.71 -17.35
N GLN A 70 -1.36 8.10 -18.51
CA GLN A 70 -2.04 6.83 -18.81
C GLN A 70 -1.28 5.66 -18.20
N MET A 71 -2.00 4.86 -17.41
CA MET A 71 -1.46 3.65 -16.82
C MET A 71 -1.39 2.51 -17.85
N GLY A 72 -0.41 1.63 -17.66
CA GLY A 72 -0.16 0.47 -18.50
C GLY A 72 -0.92 -0.77 -18.04
N ALA A 73 -0.19 -1.83 -17.72
CA ALA A 73 -0.76 -3.14 -17.46
C ALA A 73 -1.66 -3.20 -16.20
N MET A 74 -1.41 -2.34 -15.21
CA MET A 74 -2.14 -2.38 -13.94
C MET A 74 -3.58 -1.86 -14.08
N ALA A 75 -3.82 -0.81 -14.90
CA ALA A 75 -5.15 -0.24 -15.15
C ALA A 75 -5.15 0.41 -16.54
N ARG A 76 -5.17 -0.42 -17.58
CA ARG A 76 -4.84 -0.01 -18.95
C ARG A 76 -5.72 1.11 -19.48
N GLY A 77 -5.08 2.25 -19.77
CA GLY A 77 -5.71 3.42 -20.38
C GLY A 77 -6.41 4.35 -19.38
N ASP A 78 -6.48 3.98 -18.10
CA ASP A 78 -7.02 4.87 -17.08
C ASP A 78 -5.98 5.95 -16.70
N ASP A 79 -6.49 7.12 -16.32
CA ASP A 79 -5.69 8.27 -15.94
C ASP A 79 -5.26 8.18 -14.46
N VAL A 80 -3.96 8.16 -14.20
CA VAL A 80 -3.42 8.13 -12.84
C VAL A 80 -3.87 9.31 -11.98
N CYS A 81 -4.30 10.41 -12.59
CA CYS A 81 -4.72 11.61 -11.87
C CYS A 81 -6.10 11.48 -11.20
N THR A 82 -6.92 10.52 -11.62
CA THR A 82 -8.32 10.38 -11.13
C THR A 82 -8.68 8.95 -10.71
N ALA A 83 -7.74 8.00 -10.82
CA ALA A 83 -8.04 6.58 -10.59
C ALA A 83 -7.95 6.13 -9.13
N PHE A 84 -7.51 7.00 -8.23
CA PHE A 84 -7.45 6.74 -6.78
C PHE A 84 -8.54 7.52 -6.05
N PRO A 85 -9.15 6.97 -4.99
CA PRO A 85 -10.20 7.67 -4.25
C PRO A 85 -9.71 8.94 -3.56
N LYS A 86 -8.42 8.97 -3.16
CA LYS A 86 -7.83 10.13 -2.49
C LYS A 86 -6.31 10.15 -2.64
N TYR A 87 -5.77 11.34 -2.89
CA TYR A 87 -4.34 11.64 -3.02
C TYR A 87 -3.88 12.58 -1.91
N ARG A 88 -2.59 12.54 -1.62
CA ARG A 88 -1.86 13.46 -0.74
C ARG A 88 -0.80 14.22 -1.52
N ILE A 89 -0.83 15.54 -1.41
CA ILE A 89 0.16 16.44 -2.00
C ILE A 89 1.20 16.80 -0.95
N TRP A 90 2.47 16.56 -1.29
CA TRP A 90 3.60 16.81 -0.40
C TRP A 90 4.51 17.89 -0.96
N ARG A 91 5.01 18.78 -0.11
CA ARG A 91 6.06 19.74 -0.43
C ARG A 91 7.11 19.72 0.68
N ALA A 92 8.38 19.50 0.31
CA ALA A 92 9.50 19.41 1.25
C ALA A 92 9.25 18.47 2.44
N GLY A 93 8.52 17.35 2.21
CA GLY A 93 8.18 16.35 3.22
C GLY A 93 6.95 16.67 4.08
N GLU A 94 6.31 17.81 3.87
CA GLU A 94 5.08 18.22 4.60
C GLU A 94 3.83 17.97 3.76
N LEU A 95 2.78 17.44 4.40
CA LEU A 95 1.47 17.28 3.77
C LEU A 95 0.82 18.64 3.60
N VAL A 96 0.56 19.03 2.34
CA VAL A 96 -0.07 20.31 2.01
C VAL A 96 -1.57 20.16 1.86
N GLU A 97 -2.03 19.09 1.20
CA GLU A 97 -3.44 18.93 0.85
C GLU A 97 -3.80 17.47 0.59
N GLU A 98 -5.07 17.11 0.82
CA GLU A 98 -5.68 15.87 0.34
C GLU A 98 -6.74 16.20 -0.71
N VAL A 99 -6.66 15.56 -1.88
CA VAL A 99 -7.56 15.81 -3.02
C VAL A 99 -8.02 14.50 -3.65
N THR A 100 -9.07 14.54 -4.46
CA THR A 100 -9.59 13.38 -5.22
C THR A 100 -9.18 13.41 -6.69
N ASP A 101 -8.60 14.51 -7.17
CA ASP A 101 -8.11 14.72 -8.53
C ASP A 101 -6.83 15.54 -8.49
N ILE A 102 -5.76 15.01 -9.11
CA ILE A 102 -4.45 15.66 -9.16
C ILE A 102 -4.12 16.25 -10.54
N SER A 103 -5.09 16.38 -11.43
CA SER A 103 -4.86 16.92 -12.79
C SER A 103 -4.28 18.34 -12.77
N ALA A 104 -4.66 19.17 -11.80
CA ALA A 104 -4.13 20.52 -11.63
C ALA A 104 -2.68 20.56 -11.10
N TYR A 105 -2.19 19.46 -10.52
CA TYR A 105 -0.82 19.31 -10.00
C TYR A 105 0.12 18.61 -10.97
N TRP A 106 -0.42 18.04 -12.07
CA TRP A 106 0.37 17.27 -13.00
C TRP A 106 1.35 18.16 -13.79
N GLN A 107 2.57 17.68 -13.94
CA GLN A 107 3.66 18.34 -14.69
C GLN A 107 4.30 17.34 -15.64
N ASP A 108 4.89 17.82 -16.74
CA ASP A 108 5.44 16.98 -17.80
C ASP A 108 6.70 16.18 -17.39
N ASP A 109 7.26 16.47 -16.23
CA ASP A 109 8.41 15.75 -15.68
C ASP A 109 8.04 14.76 -14.57
N LEU A 110 6.76 14.61 -14.23
CA LEU A 110 6.33 13.68 -13.18
C LEU A 110 6.36 12.23 -13.67
N VAL A 111 6.86 11.35 -12.80
CA VAL A 111 6.92 9.89 -12.97
C VAL A 111 6.10 9.23 -11.89
N TYR A 112 5.14 8.39 -12.25
CA TYR A 112 4.39 7.60 -11.28
C TYR A 112 5.00 6.22 -11.08
N PHE A 113 4.88 5.73 -9.86
CA PHE A 113 5.26 4.39 -9.42
C PHE A 113 4.04 3.72 -8.79
N LEU A 114 3.64 2.56 -9.32
CA LEU A 114 2.67 1.68 -8.69
C LEU A 114 3.41 0.60 -7.92
N ILE A 115 3.07 0.45 -6.65
CA ILE A 115 3.76 -0.41 -5.69
C ILE A 115 2.73 -1.37 -5.10
N GLY A 116 3.07 -2.65 -4.96
CA GLY A 116 2.17 -3.67 -4.44
C GLY A 116 1.63 -3.32 -3.05
N CYS A 117 0.41 -3.77 -2.78
CA CYS A 117 -0.31 -3.52 -1.54
C CYS A 117 -0.72 -4.81 -0.85
N SER A 118 -0.64 -4.84 0.48
CA SER A 118 -1.05 -5.99 1.31
C SER A 118 -2.53 -6.33 1.20
N PHE A 119 -3.40 -5.40 0.78
CA PHE A 119 -4.82 -5.69 0.51
C PHE A 119 -4.99 -6.77 -0.56
N SER A 120 -4.02 -6.90 -1.48
CA SER A 120 -4.03 -7.93 -2.52
C SER A 120 -3.94 -9.35 -1.98
N PHE A 121 -3.27 -9.61 -0.86
CA PHE A 121 -3.21 -10.95 -0.28
C PHE A 121 -4.34 -11.25 0.72
N GLU A 122 -5.14 -10.26 1.11
CA GLU A 122 -6.20 -10.44 2.12
C GLU A 122 -7.29 -11.39 1.63
N SER A 123 -7.67 -11.31 0.36
CA SER A 123 -8.62 -12.26 -0.22
C SER A 123 -8.10 -13.71 -0.18
N GLU A 124 -6.80 -13.91 -0.36
CA GLU A 124 -6.17 -15.24 -0.27
C GLU A 124 -6.13 -15.74 1.19
N LEU A 125 -5.92 -14.85 2.16
CA LEU A 125 -6.02 -15.18 3.59
C LEU A 125 -7.44 -15.62 3.95
N LEU A 126 -8.45 -14.84 3.53
CA LEU A 126 -9.86 -15.15 3.76
C LEU A 126 -10.27 -16.49 3.13
N GLN A 127 -9.86 -16.75 1.87
CA GLN A 127 -10.10 -18.03 1.19
C GLN A 127 -9.42 -19.21 1.90
N ALA A 128 -8.27 -18.97 2.54
CA ALA A 128 -7.57 -19.96 3.34
C ALA A 128 -8.15 -20.13 4.76
N GLY A 129 -9.24 -19.43 5.09
CA GLY A 129 -9.89 -19.47 6.40
C GLY A 129 -9.16 -18.66 7.48
N VAL A 130 -8.24 -17.76 7.10
CA VAL A 130 -7.56 -16.84 8.03
C VAL A 130 -8.35 -15.54 8.13
N PRO A 131 -8.84 -15.15 9.31
CA PRO A 131 -9.64 -13.94 9.48
C PRO A 131 -8.80 -12.67 9.26
N VAL A 132 -9.44 -11.61 8.77
CA VAL A 132 -8.83 -10.29 8.59
C VAL A 132 -9.61 -9.28 9.42
N ARG A 133 -9.10 -8.99 10.64
CA ARG A 133 -9.80 -8.28 11.70
C ARG A 133 -10.29 -6.88 11.30
N HIS A 134 -9.46 -6.09 10.65
CA HIS A 134 -9.86 -4.73 10.26
C HIS A 134 -11.02 -4.73 9.24
N ILE A 135 -11.13 -5.77 8.39
CA ILE A 135 -12.30 -5.93 7.51
C ILE A 135 -13.54 -6.26 8.34
N GLU A 136 -13.43 -7.20 9.32
CA GLU A 136 -14.54 -7.57 10.21
C GLU A 136 -15.07 -6.36 11.02
N GLU A 137 -14.18 -5.46 11.42
CA GLU A 137 -14.48 -4.28 12.24
C GLU A 137 -14.80 -3.02 11.40
N GLY A 138 -14.63 -3.06 10.08
CA GLY A 138 -14.83 -1.91 9.22
C GLY A 138 -13.79 -0.80 9.41
N HIS A 139 -12.60 -1.17 9.90
CA HIS A 139 -11.47 -0.29 10.17
C HIS A 139 -10.47 -0.28 9.02
N ASN A 140 -9.58 0.72 9.00
CA ASN A 140 -8.38 0.65 8.17
C ASN A 140 -7.31 -0.19 8.92
N VAL A 141 -6.47 -0.92 8.18
CA VAL A 141 -5.43 -1.78 8.78
C VAL A 141 -4.49 -0.96 9.68
N PRO A 142 -4.17 -1.43 10.90
CA PRO A 142 -3.20 -0.75 11.76
C PRO A 142 -1.79 -0.87 11.20
N MET A 143 -1.06 0.25 11.16
CA MET A 143 0.30 0.33 10.62
C MET A 143 1.23 1.03 11.60
N PHE A 144 2.49 0.57 11.64
CA PHE A 144 3.46 0.99 12.66
C PHE A 144 4.81 1.31 12.01
N ASN A 145 5.44 2.39 12.49
CA ASN A 145 6.85 2.65 12.27
C ASN A 145 7.69 1.62 13.06
N THR A 146 8.80 1.18 12.48
CA THR A 146 9.68 0.19 13.12
C THR A 146 11.12 0.70 13.23
N ASN A 147 11.97 -0.08 13.90
CA ASN A 147 13.42 0.12 13.92
C ASN A 147 14.15 -0.65 12.80
N LEU A 148 13.43 -1.29 11.88
CA LEU A 148 14.00 -2.04 10.76
C LEU A 148 14.49 -1.07 9.69
N ALA A 149 15.81 -0.83 9.64
CA ALA A 149 16.43 0.08 8.69
C ALA A 149 16.28 -0.42 7.24
N LEU A 150 16.12 0.52 6.32
CA LEU A 150 16.08 0.29 4.88
C LEU A 150 17.42 0.64 4.23
N GLU A 151 17.75 -0.04 3.13
CA GLU A 151 18.91 0.29 2.32
C GLU A 151 18.68 1.61 1.58
N PRO A 152 19.50 2.66 1.82
CA PRO A 152 19.28 3.97 1.23
C PRO A 152 19.66 4.01 -0.26
N ALA A 153 19.05 4.98 -0.99
CA ALA A 153 19.44 5.34 -2.35
C ALA A 153 19.20 6.83 -2.60
N GLY A 154 20.23 7.55 -3.02
CA GLY A 154 20.18 9.00 -3.16
C GLY A 154 19.74 9.66 -1.86
N VAL A 155 18.67 10.44 -1.92
CA VAL A 155 18.06 11.11 -0.76
C VAL A 155 17.07 10.23 0.02
N PHE A 156 16.67 9.09 -0.53
CA PHE A 156 15.68 8.20 0.09
C PHE A 156 16.31 7.28 1.12
N HIS A 157 15.78 7.31 2.32
CA HIS A 157 16.21 6.52 3.47
C HIS A 157 15.08 6.40 4.49
N GLY A 158 15.29 5.64 5.54
CA GLY A 158 14.36 5.53 6.67
C GLY A 158 14.21 4.10 7.17
N ASN A 159 13.13 3.85 7.89
CA ASN A 159 12.80 2.55 8.43
C ASN A 159 11.55 1.99 7.77
N MET A 160 11.42 0.67 7.83
CA MET A 160 10.25 -0.03 7.32
C MET A 160 9.00 0.33 8.14
N VAL A 161 7.90 0.61 7.47
CA VAL A 161 6.56 0.60 8.06
C VAL A 161 5.99 -0.80 7.88
N VAL A 162 5.31 -1.31 8.90
CA VAL A 162 4.62 -2.61 8.85
C VAL A 162 3.12 -2.44 9.05
N SER A 163 2.34 -3.33 8.46
CA SER A 163 0.91 -3.50 8.77
C SER A 163 0.71 -4.72 9.65
N MET A 164 -0.16 -4.65 10.65
CA MET A 164 -0.40 -5.74 11.59
C MET A 164 -1.79 -6.36 11.39
N ARG A 165 -1.83 -7.67 11.53
CA ARG A 165 -3.09 -8.42 11.65
C ARG A 165 -2.99 -9.39 12.80
N PRO A 166 -3.97 -9.39 13.75
CA PRO A 166 -4.06 -10.42 14.76
C PRO A 166 -4.53 -11.72 14.11
N ILE A 167 -3.74 -12.78 14.27
CA ILE A 167 -3.97 -14.09 13.64
C ILE A 167 -4.16 -15.13 14.75
N PRO A 168 -5.21 -15.97 14.70
CA PRO A 168 -5.33 -17.12 15.60
C PRO A 168 -4.06 -17.98 15.57
N HIS A 169 -3.57 -18.38 16.73
CA HIS A 169 -2.28 -19.07 16.89
C HIS A 169 -2.12 -20.29 15.95
N ASP A 170 -3.16 -21.08 15.80
CA ASP A 170 -3.21 -22.27 14.93
C ASP A 170 -3.20 -21.93 13.43
N LEU A 171 -3.53 -20.69 13.05
CA LEU A 171 -3.54 -20.22 11.66
C LEU A 171 -2.29 -19.43 11.28
N VAL A 172 -1.37 -19.15 12.20
CA VAL A 172 -0.15 -18.38 11.94
C VAL A 172 0.67 -19.00 10.80
N VAL A 173 0.96 -20.31 10.87
CA VAL A 173 1.73 -21.01 9.83
C VAL A 173 1.04 -20.91 8.46
N ARG A 174 -0.28 -21.08 8.44
CA ARG A 174 -1.07 -20.95 7.21
C ARG A 174 -0.98 -19.54 6.63
N SER A 175 -1.08 -18.51 7.47
CA SER A 175 -0.97 -17.11 7.02
C SER A 175 0.39 -16.80 6.40
N VAL A 176 1.48 -17.34 7.00
CA VAL A 176 2.84 -17.23 6.44
C VAL A 176 2.94 -17.93 5.07
N GLN A 177 2.44 -19.16 4.95
CA GLN A 177 2.48 -19.92 3.70
C GLN A 177 1.73 -19.20 2.57
N VAL A 178 0.52 -18.70 2.84
CA VAL A 178 -0.29 -17.98 1.87
C VAL A 178 0.42 -16.73 1.38
N THR A 179 0.89 -15.89 2.30
CA THR A 179 1.48 -14.59 1.93
C THR A 179 2.89 -14.73 1.35
N SER A 180 3.68 -15.74 1.77
CA SER A 180 5.01 -16.01 1.19
C SER A 180 4.97 -16.27 -0.32
N ALA A 181 3.88 -16.82 -0.82
CA ALA A 181 3.68 -17.05 -2.25
C ALA A 181 3.43 -15.78 -3.07
N MET A 182 3.31 -14.61 -2.40
CA MET A 182 2.93 -13.34 -3.03
C MET A 182 3.99 -12.23 -2.84
N PRO A 183 5.24 -12.44 -3.31
CA PRO A 183 6.34 -11.50 -3.07
C PRO A 183 6.11 -10.12 -3.69
N ARG A 184 5.33 -10.02 -4.75
CA ARG A 184 5.00 -8.76 -5.42
C ARG A 184 3.99 -7.89 -4.66
N VAL A 185 3.47 -8.38 -3.53
CA VAL A 185 2.60 -7.64 -2.60
C VAL A 185 3.07 -7.88 -1.16
N HIS A 186 4.38 -7.72 -0.94
CA HIS A 186 5.14 -7.78 0.31
C HIS A 186 5.58 -9.17 0.79
N GLY A 187 4.97 -10.27 0.35
CA GLY A 187 5.38 -11.62 0.70
C GLY A 187 5.13 -12.00 2.17
N ALA A 188 6.04 -12.76 2.76
CA ALA A 188 5.97 -13.24 4.13
C ALA A 188 5.99 -12.11 5.18
N PRO A 189 5.48 -12.33 6.39
CA PRO A 189 5.65 -11.39 7.50
C PRO A 189 7.13 -11.17 7.86
N VAL A 190 7.44 -10.05 8.51
CA VAL A 190 8.78 -9.71 9.03
C VAL A 190 8.89 -9.97 10.52
N GLN A 191 7.77 -9.99 11.23
CA GLN A 191 7.71 -10.25 12.68
C GLN A 191 6.43 -10.99 13.02
N ILE A 192 6.51 -11.91 13.96
CA ILE A 192 5.40 -12.69 14.54
C ILE A 192 5.53 -12.62 16.05
N GLY A 193 4.47 -12.19 16.73
CA GLY A 193 4.43 -12.06 18.19
C GLY A 193 4.99 -10.73 18.65
N ASP A 194 6.03 -10.74 19.47
CA ASP A 194 6.55 -9.59 20.21
C ASP A 194 6.77 -8.33 19.35
N PRO A 195 5.95 -7.27 19.51
CA PRO A 195 6.09 -6.02 18.77
C PRO A 195 7.35 -5.22 19.16
N ALA A 196 7.84 -5.37 20.41
CA ALA A 196 9.01 -4.65 20.88
C ALA A 196 10.28 -5.07 20.15
N ALA A 197 10.36 -6.29 19.62
CA ALA A 197 11.47 -6.78 18.81
C ALA A 197 11.72 -5.94 17.54
N ILE A 198 10.69 -5.26 17.03
CA ILE A 198 10.79 -4.35 15.88
C ILE A 198 10.54 -2.88 16.25
N GLY A 199 10.66 -2.54 17.53
CA GLY A 199 10.59 -1.17 18.03
C GLY A 199 9.18 -0.60 18.20
N ILE A 200 8.12 -1.42 18.17
CA ILE A 200 6.75 -0.99 18.42
C ILE A 200 6.49 -1.05 19.93
N ALA A 201 6.24 0.12 20.53
CA ALA A 201 6.05 0.25 21.97
C ALA A 201 4.67 -0.20 22.43
N ASP A 202 3.62 0.09 21.66
CA ASP A 202 2.24 -0.28 21.98
C ASP A 202 1.49 -0.67 20.69
N VAL A 203 1.11 -1.94 20.62
CA VAL A 203 0.37 -2.51 19.47
C VAL A 203 -1.07 -1.99 19.35
N HIS A 204 -1.58 -1.33 20.39
CA HIS A 204 -2.92 -0.71 20.39
C HIS A 204 -2.91 0.75 19.95
N CYS A 205 -1.73 1.35 19.75
CA CYS A 205 -1.54 2.73 19.32
C CYS A 205 -0.82 2.78 17.95
N PRO A 206 -1.50 2.48 16.82
CA PRO A 206 -0.88 2.52 15.49
C PRO A 206 -0.52 3.95 15.09
N ASP A 207 0.61 4.09 14.35
CA ASP A 207 1.01 5.38 13.76
C ASP A 207 0.11 5.80 12.60
N TYR A 208 -0.48 4.81 11.88
CA TYR A 208 -1.40 5.02 10.76
C TYR A 208 -2.50 3.96 10.80
N GLY A 209 -3.65 4.30 10.22
CA GLY A 209 -4.83 3.43 10.25
C GLY A 209 -5.53 3.44 11.60
N ASP A 210 -6.28 2.39 11.89
CA ASP A 210 -7.11 2.28 13.08
C ASP A 210 -6.63 1.11 13.95
N SER A 211 -6.79 1.23 15.28
CA SER A 211 -6.57 0.09 16.19
C SER A 211 -7.62 -0.99 15.97
N VAL A 212 -7.22 -2.23 16.10
CA VAL A 212 -8.11 -3.39 15.99
C VAL A 212 -8.04 -4.28 17.24
N THR A 213 -9.12 -5.04 17.49
CA THR A 213 -9.18 -5.96 18.61
C THR A 213 -8.23 -7.14 18.42
N ILE A 214 -7.37 -7.38 19.40
CA ILE A 214 -6.57 -8.61 19.52
C ILE A 214 -7.25 -9.49 20.57
N ARG A 215 -7.80 -10.64 20.15
CA ARG A 215 -8.55 -11.55 21.04
C ARG A 215 -7.60 -12.51 21.75
N PRO A 216 -7.98 -13.07 22.90
CA PRO A 216 -7.21 -14.15 23.54
C PRO A 216 -6.95 -15.30 22.58
N GLY A 217 -5.68 -15.76 22.51
CA GLY A 217 -5.25 -16.81 21.59
C GLY A 217 -4.85 -16.31 20.18
N GLU A 218 -4.91 -15.01 19.93
CA GLU A 218 -4.39 -14.40 18.70
C GLU A 218 -2.96 -13.87 18.91
N VAL A 219 -2.20 -13.89 17.83
CA VAL A 219 -0.82 -13.42 17.76
C VAL A 219 -0.76 -12.24 16.79
N PRO A 220 -0.19 -11.08 17.16
CA PRO A 220 0.05 -10.00 16.21
C PRO A 220 1.11 -10.44 15.22
N VAL A 221 0.78 -10.35 13.93
CA VAL A 221 1.67 -10.69 12.82
C VAL A 221 1.85 -9.46 11.96
N PHE A 222 3.11 -9.16 11.58
CA PHE A 222 3.51 -7.91 10.96
C PHE A 222 4.08 -8.15 9.56
N TRP A 223 3.49 -7.51 8.56
CA TRP A 223 3.95 -7.54 7.17
C TRP A 223 4.54 -6.19 6.75
N PRO A 224 5.53 -6.17 5.84
CA PRO A 224 5.96 -4.92 5.21
C PRO A 224 4.75 -4.19 4.61
N CYS A 225 4.76 -2.86 4.64
CA CYS A 225 3.62 -2.05 4.22
C CYS A 225 4.01 -1.04 3.15
N GLY A 226 3.10 -0.82 2.19
CA GLY A 226 3.24 0.17 1.13
C GLY A 226 3.17 1.63 1.59
N VAL A 227 2.98 1.89 2.88
CA VAL A 227 3.23 3.22 3.48
C VAL A 227 4.72 3.49 3.64
N THR A 228 5.59 2.49 3.62
CA THR A 228 7.06 2.66 3.67
C THR A 228 7.59 3.61 2.60
N PRO A 229 7.22 3.51 1.30
CA PRO A 229 7.63 4.49 0.29
C PRO A 229 7.20 5.92 0.63
N GLN A 230 6.00 6.12 1.20
CA GLN A 230 5.54 7.45 1.64
C GLN A 230 6.41 7.99 2.77
N ALA A 231 6.70 7.15 3.77
CA ALA A 231 7.58 7.53 4.88
C ALA A 231 8.99 7.92 4.38
N ALA A 232 9.54 7.20 3.40
CA ALA A 232 10.82 7.53 2.78
C ALA A 232 10.78 8.86 2.01
N VAL A 233 9.68 9.15 1.29
CA VAL A 233 9.47 10.44 0.58
C VAL A 233 9.39 11.60 1.58
N MET A 234 8.69 11.43 2.69
CA MET A 234 8.60 12.42 3.77
C MET A 234 9.97 12.67 4.41
N ALA A 235 10.71 11.61 4.73
CA ALA A 235 12.06 11.70 5.32
C ALA A 235 13.05 12.37 4.37
N ALA A 236 12.98 12.09 3.06
CA ALA A 236 13.82 12.66 2.03
C ALA A 236 13.55 14.15 1.77
N LYS A 237 12.41 14.68 2.22
CA LYS A 237 12.00 16.09 2.04
C LYS A 237 12.11 16.56 0.59
N VAL A 238 11.74 15.69 -0.36
CA VAL A 238 11.77 16.04 -1.78
C VAL A 238 10.94 17.31 -2.03
N PRO A 239 11.30 18.15 -3.01
CA PRO A 239 10.62 19.43 -3.25
C PRO A 239 9.12 19.27 -3.52
N PHE A 240 8.76 18.20 -4.22
CA PHE A 240 7.37 17.87 -4.56
C PHE A 240 7.19 16.35 -4.66
N ALA A 241 6.07 15.86 -4.14
CA ALA A 241 5.62 14.49 -4.36
C ALA A 241 4.11 14.38 -4.25
N ILE A 242 3.53 13.36 -4.87
CA ILE A 242 2.14 12.97 -4.68
C ILE A 242 2.11 11.50 -4.29
N THR A 243 1.28 11.14 -3.31
CA THR A 243 1.01 9.76 -2.94
C THR A 243 -0.49 9.52 -2.88
N HIS A 244 -0.93 8.26 -2.84
CA HIS A 244 -2.30 7.96 -2.41
C HIS A 244 -2.44 8.25 -0.90
N ALA A 245 -3.66 8.49 -0.43
CA ALA A 245 -3.94 8.50 1.01
C ALA A 245 -3.99 7.06 1.54
N PRO A 246 -3.51 6.77 2.77
CA PRO A 246 -3.55 5.43 3.34
C PRO A 246 -4.95 4.80 3.28
N GLY A 247 -5.03 3.56 2.81
CA GLY A 247 -6.30 2.85 2.61
C GLY A 247 -7.05 3.16 1.30
N HIS A 248 -6.59 4.12 0.49
CA HIS A 248 -7.25 4.58 -0.75
C HIS A 248 -6.45 4.16 -1.98
N MET A 249 -6.43 2.85 -2.27
CA MET A 249 -5.55 2.24 -3.27
C MET A 249 -6.12 2.32 -4.70
N LEU A 250 -5.25 2.14 -5.69
CA LEU A 250 -5.68 1.76 -7.03
C LEU A 250 -6.20 0.32 -6.99
N ILE A 251 -7.40 0.10 -7.50
CA ILE A 251 -7.90 -1.25 -7.78
C ILE A 251 -7.49 -1.58 -9.22
N THR A 252 -6.64 -2.60 -9.39
CA THR A 252 -6.03 -2.91 -10.69
C THR A 252 -6.87 -3.92 -11.50
N ASP A 253 -6.59 -4.05 -12.80
CA ASP A 253 -7.16 -5.09 -13.66
C ASP A 253 -6.46 -6.45 -13.51
N VAL A 254 -5.44 -6.54 -12.64
CA VAL A 254 -4.60 -7.72 -12.49
C VAL A 254 -5.14 -8.62 -11.39
N PRO A 255 -5.50 -9.89 -11.69
CA PRO A 255 -5.87 -10.86 -10.67
C PRO A 255 -4.74 -11.09 -9.65
N ASN A 256 -5.08 -11.24 -8.37
CA ASN A 256 -4.12 -11.53 -7.29
C ASN A 256 -3.22 -12.72 -7.61
N THR A 257 -3.75 -13.75 -8.26
CA THR A 257 -3.01 -14.95 -8.65
C THR A 257 -1.84 -14.67 -9.59
N MET A 258 -1.87 -13.57 -10.35
CA MET A 258 -0.78 -13.14 -11.24
C MET A 258 0.38 -12.48 -10.48
N LEU A 259 0.21 -12.20 -9.20
CA LEU A 259 1.25 -11.63 -8.33
C LEU A 259 1.95 -12.69 -7.45
N LYS A 260 1.59 -13.96 -7.64
CA LYS A 260 2.28 -15.12 -7.06
C LYS A 260 3.54 -15.42 -7.87
N TYR A 261 4.68 -15.70 -7.17
CA TYR A 261 5.99 -16.11 -7.70
C TYR A 261 6.71 -15.13 -8.61
#